data_5903de013be0c4a5b5309bb45a3cf2eb
#
_entry.id   5903de013be0c4a5b5309bb45a3cf2eb
#
_cell.length_a   1.000
_cell.length_b   1.000
_cell.length_c   1.000
_cell.angle_alpha   90.00
_cell.angle_beta   90.00
_cell.angle_gamma   90.00
#
_symmetry.space_group_name_H-M   'P 1'
#
loop_
_entity.id
_entity.type
_entity.pdbx_description
1 polymer ?
#
loop_
_entity_poly.entity_id
_entity_poly.type
_entity_poly.pdbx_seq_one_letter_code
_entity_poly.pdbx_strand_id
1 'polypeptide(L)'
;TKNPFVSCIEACQACATACNQCFAACLQEEDVKMMARCIELDRDCADMCAIAAVLMTRDSAYAKAFCKLCAQVCRDCAEECGKHKHDHCRACAEACRKCAEECEKMAA
;
A
#
# COMPACT_ATOMS: atom_id res chain seq x y z
N THR A 1 -9.57 -24.06 9.92
CA THR A 1 -9.03 -23.89 8.57
C THR A 1 -8.18 -22.66 8.45
N LYS A 2 -7.06 -22.76 7.75
CA LYS A 2 -6.17 -21.64 7.54
C LYS A 2 -6.75 -20.67 6.52
N ASN A 3 -6.67 -19.40 6.83
CA ASN A 3 -7.04 -18.35 5.89
C ASN A 3 -5.99 -18.31 4.78
N PRO A 4 -6.39 -18.43 3.49
CA PRO A 4 -5.43 -18.46 2.38
C PRO A 4 -4.77 -17.10 2.12
N PHE A 5 -5.26 -16.04 2.76
CA PHE A 5 -4.80 -14.68 2.53
C PHE A 5 -3.75 -14.19 3.54
N VAL A 6 -3.27 -15.05 4.45
CA VAL A 6 -2.42 -14.61 5.57
C VAL A 6 -1.24 -13.73 5.12
N SER A 7 -0.47 -14.20 4.13
CA SER A 7 0.69 -13.43 3.63
C SER A 7 0.28 -12.07 3.07
N CYS A 8 -0.83 -12.03 2.35
CA CYS A 8 -1.31 -10.78 1.75
C CYS A 8 -1.85 -9.84 2.82
N ILE A 9 -2.55 -10.36 3.84
CA ILE A 9 -3.03 -9.57 4.96
C ILE A 9 -1.86 -8.87 5.64
N GLU A 10 -0.80 -9.62 5.93
CA GLU A 10 0.40 -9.06 6.57
C GLU A 10 1.05 -8.00 5.69
N ALA A 11 1.16 -8.25 4.39
CA ALA A 11 1.74 -7.29 3.46
C ALA A 11 0.91 -6.02 3.37
N CYS A 12 -0.42 -6.15 3.35
CA CYS A 12 -1.33 -4.99 3.32
C CYS A 12 -1.23 -4.16 4.60
N GLN A 13 -1.15 -4.83 5.75
CA GLN A 13 -0.99 -4.13 7.03
C GLN A 13 0.33 -3.38 7.10
N ALA A 14 1.42 -4.01 6.66
CA ALA A 14 2.74 -3.37 6.62
C ALA A 14 2.74 -2.20 5.64
N CYS A 15 2.10 -2.35 4.50
CA CYS A 15 2.01 -1.31 3.48
C CYS A 15 1.19 -0.11 4.00
N ALA A 16 0.05 -0.37 4.65
CA ALA A 16 -0.77 0.69 5.22
C ALA A 16 0.04 1.51 6.24
N THR A 17 0.82 0.83 7.09
CA THR A 17 1.67 1.49 8.08
C THR A 17 2.73 2.35 7.38
N ALA A 18 3.43 1.79 6.40
CA ALA A 18 4.50 2.50 5.68
C ALA A 18 3.95 3.71 4.94
N CYS A 19 2.79 3.57 4.30
CA CYS A 19 2.14 4.68 3.58
C CYS A 19 1.71 5.79 4.53
N ASN A 20 1.15 5.45 5.68
CA ASN A 20 0.75 6.44 6.67
C ASN A 20 1.97 7.17 7.25
N GLN A 21 3.06 6.45 7.51
CA GLN A 21 4.32 7.05 7.97
C GLN A 21 4.90 7.99 6.92
N CYS A 22 4.90 7.57 5.66
CA CYS A 22 5.38 8.38 4.55
C CYS A 22 4.53 9.63 4.37
N PHE A 23 3.21 9.47 4.45
CA PHE A 23 2.24 10.58 4.38
C PHE A 23 2.60 11.66 5.42
N ALA A 24 2.75 11.26 6.68
CA ALA A 24 3.04 12.19 7.78
C ALA A 24 4.42 12.83 7.60
N ALA A 25 5.42 12.04 7.22
CA ALA A 25 6.79 12.53 7.05
C ALA A 25 6.91 13.50 5.87
N CYS A 26 6.22 13.22 4.76
CA CYS A 26 6.24 14.11 3.59
C CYS A 26 5.73 15.51 3.92
N LEU A 27 4.75 15.61 4.82
CA LEU A 27 4.17 16.89 5.21
C LEU A 27 5.17 17.76 6.00
N GLN A 28 6.23 17.16 6.56
CA GLN A 28 7.24 17.86 7.32
C GLN A 28 8.49 18.22 6.49
N GLU A 29 8.55 17.78 5.23
CA GLU A 29 9.70 18.07 4.38
C GLU A 29 9.64 19.49 3.83
N GLU A 30 10.81 20.08 3.64
CA GLU A 30 10.88 21.44 3.07
C GLU A 30 10.34 21.48 1.65
N ASP A 31 10.52 20.38 0.89
CA ASP A 31 10.08 20.27 -0.49
C ASP A 31 8.67 19.69 -0.61
N VAL A 32 7.80 19.97 0.36
CA VAL A 32 6.46 19.37 0.46
C VAL A 32 5.62 19.50 -0.83
N LYS A 33 5.77 20.61 -1.55
CA LYS A 33 5.01 20.79 -2.80
C LYS A 33 5.40 19.79 -3.88
N MET A 34 6.65 19.36 -3.89
CA MET A 34 7.12 18.35 -4.82
C MET A 34 6.65 16.96 -4.43
N MET A 35 6.17 16.81 -3.19
CA MET A 35 5.69 15.55 -2.65
C MET A 35 4.17 15.37 -2.82
N ALA A 36 3.48 16.32 -3.44
CA ALA A 36 2.00 16.30 -3.49
C ALA A 36 1.43 15.00 -4.02
N ARG A 37 1.97 14.49 -5.13
CA ARG A 37 1.49 13.23 -5.73
C ARG A 37 1.78 12.04 -4.82
N CYS A 38 2.95 12.03 -4.20
CA CYS A 38 3.34 11.00 -3.24
C CYS A 38 2.37 11.00 -2.03
N ILE A 39 2.05 12.17 -1.52
CA ILE A 39 1.13 12.35 -0.39
C ILE A 39 -0.26 11.80 -0.73
N GLU A 40 -0.79 12.15 -1.90
CA GLU A 40 -2.09 11.65 -2.35
C GLU A 40 -2.12 10.13 -2.44
N LEU A 41 -1.10 9.57 -3.08
CA LEU A 41 -1.02 8.11 -3.27
C LEU A 41 -0.80 7.37 -1.96
N ASP A 42 0.02 7.92 -1.06
CA ASP A 42 0.21 7.35 0.27
C ASP A 42 -1.13 7.23 1.00
N ARG A 43 -1.95 8.26 0.91
CA ARG A 43 -3.25 8.26 1.59
C ARG A 43 -4.18 7.22 0.99
N ASP A 44 -4.33 7.22 -0.33
CA ASP A 44 -5.18 6.26 -1.02
C ASP A 44 -4.71 4.82 -0.78
N CYS A 45 -3.41 4.59 -0.90
CA CYS A 45 -2.83 3.26 -0.74
C CYS A 45 -3.01 2.75 0.68
N ALA A 46 -2.76 3.60 1.69
CA ALA A 46 -2.93 3.22 3.09
C ALA A 46 -4.37 2.79 3.38
N ASP A 47 -5.33 3.58 2.92
CA ASP A 47 -6.74 3.30 3.16
C ASP A 47 -7.17 2.01 2.45
N MET A 48 -6.75 1.82 1.20
CA MET A 48 -7.12 0.63 0.44
C MET A 48 -6.48 -0.63 1.00
N CYS A 49 -5.22 -0.55 1.43
CA CYS A 49 -4.55 -1.69 2.05
C CYS A 49 -5.24 -2.09 3.36
N ALA A 50 -5.67 -1.12 4.15
CA ALA A 50 -6.40 -1.39 5.39
C ALA A 50 -7.72 -2.12 5.10
N ILE A 51 -8.47 -1.65 4.10
CA ILE A 51 -9.73 -2.28 3.71
C ILE A 51 -9.48 -3.68 3.15
N ALA A 52 -8.46 -3.85 2.31
CA ALA A 52 -8.11 -5.15 1.76
C ALA A 52 -7.84 -6.16 2.86
N ALA A 53 -7.07 -5.76 3.89
CA ALA A 53 -6.77 -6.64 5.02
C ALA A 53 -8.04 -7.07 5.76
N VAL A 54 -8.98 -6.15 5.95
CA VAL A 54 -10.25 -6.44 6.61
C VAL A 54 -11.07 -7.45 5.79
N LEU A 55 -11.21 -7.20 4.49
CA LEU A 55 -11.97 -8.08 3.60
C LEU A 55 -11.37 -9.48 3.55
N MET A 56 -10.04 -9.57 3.46
CA MET A 56 -9.36 -10.87 3.44
C MET A 56 -9.48 -11.60 4.77
N THR A 57 -9.41 -10.87 5.88
CA THR A 57 -9.55 -11.46 7.22
C THR A 57 -10.91 -12.13 7.38
N ARG A 58 -11.95 -11.54 6.81
CA ARG A 58 -13.31 -12.08 6.86
C ARG A 58 -13.60 -13.11 5.76
N ASP A 59 -12.62 -13.37 4.90
CA ASP A 59 -12.80 -14.21 3.71
C ASP A 59 -14.00 -13.74 2.88
N SER A 60 -14.06 -12.41 2.64
CA SER A 60 -15.14 -11.78 1.90
C SER A 60 -15.19 -12.26 0.45
N ALA A 61 -16.38 -12.41 -0.09
CA ALA A 61 -16.58 -12.73 -1.50
C ALA A 61 -15.97 -11.65 -2.42
N TYR A 62 -15.75 -10.46 -1.90
CA TYR A 62 -15.18 -9.34 -2.68
C TYR A 62 -13.67 -9.19 -2.50
N ALA A 63 -13.04 -10.03 -1.68
CA ALA A 63 -11.62 -9.88 -1.35
C ALA A 63 -10.72 -9.93 -2.58
N LYS A 64 -10.92 -10.90 -3.46
CA LYS A 64 -10.07 -11.06 -4.65
C LYS A 64 -10.19 -9.88 -5.61
N ALA A 65 -11.41 -9.41 -5.86
CA ALA A 65 -11.64 -8.25 -6.73
C ALA A 65 -11.01 -7.00 -6.14
N PHE A 66 -11.12 -6.83 -4.82
CA PHE A 66 -10.53 -5.68 -4.15
C PHE A 66 -9.01 -5.74 -4.16
N CYS A 67 -8.44 -6.94 -4.00
CA CYS A 67 -6.97 -7.13 -4.09
C CYS A 67 -6.43 -6.73 -5.45
N LYS A 68 -7.18 -6.98 -6.52
CA LYS A 68 -6.78 -6.57 -7.87
C LYS A 68 -6.64 -5.05 -7.96
N LEU A 69 -7.63 -4.33 -7.43
CA LEU A 69 -7.60 -2.86 -7.40
C LEU A 69 -6.51 -2.35 -6.45
N CYS A 70 -6.36 -2.98 -5.30
CA CYS A 70 -5.34 -2.63 -4.32
C CYS A 70 -3.94 -2.77 -4.93
N ALA A 71 -3.69 -3.84 -5.69
CA ALA A 71 -2.42 -4.06 -6.37
C ALA A 71 -2.10 -2.89 -7.31
N GLN A 72 -3.08 -2.41 -8.05
CA GLN A 72 -2.89 -1.28 -8.97
C GLN A 72 -2.45 -0.03 -8.21
N VAL A 73 -3.15 0.29 -7.13
CA VAL A 73 -2.82 1.47 -6.32
C VAL A 73 -1.45 1.33 -5.68
N CYS A 74 -1.12 0.12 -5.19
CA CYS A 74 0.20 -0.15 -4.62
C CYS A 74 1.31 0.04 -5.66
N ARG A 75 1.09 -0.38 -6.91
CA ARG A 75 2.06 -0.17 -7.99
C ARG A 75 2.26 1.31 -8.27
N ASP A 76 1.17 2.06 -8.35
CA ASP A 76 1.22 3.49 -8.61
C ASP A 76 1.94 4.22 -7.48
N CYS A 77 1.65 3.86 -6.23
CA CYS A 77 2.29 4.46 -5.06
C CYS A 77 3.79 4.12 -5.03
N ALA A 78 4.15 2.86 -5.32
CA ALA A 78 5.55 2.45 -5.36
C ALA A 78 6.34 3.24 -6.41
N GLU A 79 5.74 3.43 -7.59
CA GLU A 79 6.39 4.16 -8.67
C GLU A 79 6.65 5.62 -8.27
N GLU A 80 5.63 6.27 -7.71
CA GLU A 80 5.77 7.67 -7.30
C GLU A 80 6.76 7.84 -6.13
N CYS A 81 6.60 7.04 -5.09
CA CYS A 81 7.48 7.13 -3.92
C CYS A 81 8.93 6.81 -4.28
N GLY A 82 9.12 5.90 -5.24
CA GLY A 82 10.45 5.53 -5.71
C GLY A 82 11.21 6.64 -6.41
N LYS A 83 10.53 7.72 -6.81
CA LYS A 83 11.15 8.88 -7.45
C LYS A 83 11.80 9.83 -6.45
N HIS A 84 11.45 9.71 -5.16
CA HIS A 84 11.90 10.62 -4.12
C HIS A 84 13.08 10.04 -3.33
N LYS A 85 13.95 10.91 -2.80
CA LYS A 85 15.19 10.51 -2.15
C LYS A 85 15.04 10.22 -0.65
N HIS A 86 13.96 10.67 -0.04
CA HIS A 86 13.77 10.54 1.40
C HIS A 86 13.64 9.06 1.80
N ASP A 87 14.23 8.70 2.93
CA ASP A 87 14.21 7.31 3.41
C ASP A 87 12.79 6.78 3.59
N HIS A 88 11.88 7.62 4.11
CA HIS A 88 10.49 7.20 4.29
C HIS A 88 9.79 6.91 2.96
N CYS A 89 10.15 7.62 1.90
CA CYS A 89 9.60 7.36 0.56
C CYS A 89 10.12 6.04 0.01
N ARG A 90 11.39 5.74 0.22
CA ARG A 90 11.98 4.48 -0.21
C ARG A 90 11.39 3.29 0.53
N ALA A 91 11.21 3.43 1.84
CA ALA A 91 10.58 2.39 2.65
C ALA A 91 9.14 2.15 2.20
N CYS A 92 8.40 3.22 1.91
CA CYS A 92 7.04 3.12 1.40
C CYS A 92 7.01 2.42 0.05
N ALA A 93 7.90 2.79 -0.88
CA ALA A 93 7.96 2.17 -2.21
C ALA A 93 8.21 0.68 -2.11
N GLU A 94 9.10 0.25 -1.21
CA GLU A 94 9.42 -1.16 -1.02
C GLU A 94 8.22 -1.92 -0.46
N ALA A 95 7.56 -1.37 0.56
CA ALA A 95 6.37 -1.99 1.15
C ALA A 95 5.23 -2.08 0.11
N CYS A 96 5.06 -1.06 -0.70
CA CYS A 96 4.05 -1.04 -1.77
C CYS A 96 4.34 -2.11 -2.83
N ARG A 97 5.59 -2.28 -3.23
CA ARG A 97 5.96 -3.31 -4.22
C ARG A 97 5.63 -4.70 -3.70
N LYS A 98 6.00 -4.97 -2.45
CA LYS A 98 5.71 -6.27 -1.83
C LYS A 98 4.22 -6.50 -1.73
N CYS A 99 3.48 -5.50 -1.29
CA CYS A 99 2.02 -5.59 -1.17
C CYS A 99 1.38 -5.84 -2.53
N ALA A 100 1.83 -5.14 -3.58
CA ALA A 100 1.32 -5.35 -4.93
C ALA A 100 1.51 -6.78 -5.37
N GLU A 101 2.69 -7.35 -5.15
CA GLU A 101 2.98 -8.73 -5.51
C GLU A 101 2.05 -9.71 -4.81
N GLU A 102 1.85 -9.53 -3.50
CA GLU A 102 0.97 -10.40 -2.72
C GLU A 102 -0.49 -10.26 -3.16
N CYS A 103 -0.95 -9.03 -3.40
CA CYS A 103 -2.30 -8.78 -3.87
C CYS A 103 -2.54 -9.39 -5.26
N GLU A 104 -1.55 -9.34 -6.15
CA GLU A 104 -1.64 -9.93 -7.48
C GLU A 104 -1.79 -11.45 -7.42
N LYS A 105 -1.08 -12.08 -6.49
CA LYS A 105 -1.21 -13.54 -6.27
C LYS A 105 -2.62 -13.90 -5.81
N MET A 106 -3.20 -13.10 -4.93
CA MET A 106 -4.53 -13.38 -4.38
C MET A 106 -5.64 -13.07 -5.38
N ALA A 107 -5.40 -12.14 -6.30
CA ALA A 107 -6.37 -11.73 -7.32
C ALA A 107 -6.44 -12.71 -8.50
N ALA A 108 -5.41 -13.53 -8.65
CA ALA A 108 -5.29 -14.46 -9.78
C ALA A 108 -6.37 -15.56 -9.79
#